data_f77f1cf0a9bfb9d014543c51040500f5
#
_entry.id   f77f1cf0a9bfb9d014543c51040500f5
#
_cell.length_a   1.000
_cell.length_b   1.000
_cell.length_c   1.000
_cell.angle_alpha   90.00
_cell.angle_beta   90.00
_cell.angle_gamma   90.00
#
_symmetry.space_group_name_H-M   'P 1'
#
loop_
_entity.id
_entity.type
_entity.pdbx_description
1 polymer ?
#
loop_
_entity_poly.entity_id
_entity_poly.type
_entity_poly.pdbx_seq_one_letter_code
_entity_poly.pdbx_strand_id
1 'polypeptide(L)' 'MDITIIYKNGETIGAYRSFERAMKELIADIQSVYPERTTASIMAELDEEGSVDDYWYYDVIEVDMEGDD' A
#
# COMPACT_ATOMS: atom_id res chain seq x y z
N MET A 1 16.88 -1.78 -7.48
CA MET A 1 15.70 -2.58 -7.13
C MET A 1 14.78 -1.79 -6.22
N ASP A 2 13.53 -1.71 -6.58
CA ASP A 2 12.58 -0.93 -5.81
C ASP A 2 11.84 -1.81 -4.82
N ILE A 3 11.61 -1.27 -3.65
CA ILE A 3 10.85 -1.95 -2.61
C ILE A 3 9.67 -1.04 -2.25
N THR A 4 8.49 -1.62 -2.21
CA THR A 4 7.28 -0.91 -1.82
C THR A 4 6.98 -1.26 -0.36
N ILE A 5 6.91 -0.25 0.48
CA ILE A 5 6.66 -0.44 1.90
C ILE A 5 5.30 0.12 2.23
N ILE A 6 4.50 -0.67 2.95
CA ILE A 6 3.16 -0.24 3.35
C ILE A 6 3.17 0.00 4.85
N TYR A 7 2.73 1.19 5.23
CA TYR A 7 2.56 1.57 6.63
C TYR A 7 1.08 1.65 6.93
N LYS A 8 0.71 1.20 8.13
CA LYS A 8 -0.66 1.24 8.60
C LYS A 8 -0.62 1.91 9.95
N ASN A 9 -1.20 3.10 10.04
CA ASN A 9 -1.15 3.93 11.25
C ASN A 9 0.27 4.14 11.74
N GLY A 10 1.20 4.31 10.80
CA GLY A 10 2.58 4.58 11.13
C GLY A 10 3.45 3.37 11.38
N GLU A 11 2.87 2.17 11.31
CA GLU A 11 3.62 0.94 11.50
C GLU A 11 3.77 0.19 10.19
N THR A 12 4.96 -0.30 9.93
CA THR A 12 5.21 -1.09 8.73
C THR A 12 4.47 -2.42 8.82
N ILE A 13 3.62 -2.70 7.84
CA ILE A 13 2.94 -3.99 7.80
C ILE A 13 3.55 -4.91 6.75
N GLY A 14 4.37 -4.38 5.85
CA GLY A 14 5.04 -5.22 4.89
C GLY A 14 5.93 -4.44 3.96
N ALA A 15 6.91 -5.14 3.41
CA ALA A 15 7.81 -4.60 2.39
C ALA A 15 7.83 -5.60 1.24
N TYR A 16 7.63 -5.12 0.02
CA TYR A 16 7.42 -5.98 -1.13
C TYR A 16 8.31 -5.57 -2.29
N ARG A 17 8.79 -6.54 -3.03
CA ARG A 17 9.63 -6.26 -4.19
C ARG A 17 8.82 -5.90 -5.42
N SER A 18 7.51 -6.13 -5.36
CA SER A 18 6.62 -5.86 -6.46
C SER A 18 5.53 -4.92 -6.00
N PHE A 19 5.33 -3.84 -6.76
CA PHE A 19 4.25 -2.89 -6.45
C PHE A 19 2.90 -3.61 -6.51
N GLU A 20 2.73 -4.49 -7.49
CA GLU A 20 1.48 -5.24 -7.63
C GLU A 20 1.19 -6.09 -6.41
N ARG A 21 2.22 -6.73 -5.89
CA ARG A 21 2.05 -7.56 -4.71
C ARG A 21 1.69 -6.72 -3.50
N ALA A 22 2.35 -5.58 -3.36
CA ALA A 22 2.05 -4.65 -2.27
C ALA A 22 0.60 -4.19 -2.35
N MET A 23 0.13 -3.88 -3.56
CA MET A 23 -1.25 -3.43 -3.73
C MET A 23 -2.25 -4.52 -3.39
N LYS A 24 -1.94 -5.76 -3.74
CA LYS A 24 -2.82 -6.88 -3.37
C LYS A 24 -2.99 -6.97 -1.86
N GLU A 25 -1.91 -6.81 -1.12
CA GLU A 25 -1.96 -6.89 0.33
C GLU A 25 -2.71 -5.70 0.91
N LEU A 26 -2.44 -4.51 0.39
CA LEU A 26 -3.12 -3.31 0.84
C LEU A 26 -4.64 -3.41 0.63
N ILE A 27 -5.01 -3.82 -0.57
CA ILE A 27 -6.42 -3.92 -0.93
C ILE A 27 -7.11 -4.98 -0.09
N ALA A 28 -6.46 -6.12 0.11
CA ALA A 28 -7.03 -7.19 0.93
C ALA A 28 -7.25 -6.72 2.36
N ASP A 29 -6.30 -5.95 2.89
CA ASP A 29 -6.41 -5.47 4.26
C ASP A 29 -7.57 -4.48 4.40
N ILE A 30 -7.72 -3.58 3.43
CA ILE A 30 -8.81 -2.60 3.45
C ILE A 30 -10.15 -3.31 3.29
N GLN A 31 -10.24 -4.25 2.36
CA GLN A 31 -11.51 -4.93 2.09
C GLN A 31 -11.90 -5.89 3.20
N SER A 32 -10.97 -6.25 4.07
CA SER A 32 -11.32 -7.06 5.23
C SER A 32 -12.22 -6.28 6.20
N VAL A 33 -12.10 -4.95 6.19
CA VAL A 33 -12.93 -4.08 7.02
C VAL A 33 -14.09 -3.51 6.22
N TYR A 34 -13.82 -3.12 4.99
CA TYR A 34 -14.83 -2.51 4.11
C TYR A 34 -14.93 -3.32 2.82
N PRO A 35 -15.66 -4.44 2.86
CA PRO A 35 -15.74 -5.29 1.66
C PRO A 35 -16.39 -4.61 0.45
N GLU A 36 -17.18 -3.57 0.68
CA GLU A 36 -17.81 -2.83 -0.41
C GLU A 36 -16.84 -1.88 -1.11
N ARG A 37 -15.67 -1.62 -0.51
CA ARG A 37 -14.69 -0.73 -1.11
C ARG A 37 -14.07 -1.40 -2.34
N THR A 38 -14.16 -0.75 -3.50
CA THR A 38 -13.67 -1.37 -4.73
C THR A 38 -12.18 -1.17 -4.90
N THR A 39 -11.55 -2.09 -5.63
CA THR A 39 -10.14 -1.97 -5.97
C THR A 39 -9.87 -0.66 -6.69
N ALA A 40 -10.75 -0.30 -7.63
CA ALA A 40 -10.58 0.92 -8.41
C ALA A 40 -10.58 2.16 -7.53
N SER A 41 -11.46 2.22 -6.55
CA SER A 41 -11.54 3.41 -5.68
C SER A 41 -10.32 3.49 -4.77
N ILE A 42 -9.82 2.35 -4.31
CA ILE A 42 -8.62 2.33 -3.47
C ILE A 42 -7.40 2.81 -4.27
N MET A 43 -7.25 2.29 -5.49
CA MET A 43 -6.13 2.66 -6.32
C MET A 43 -6.19 4.12 -6.74
N ALA A 44 -7.39 4.63 -6.99
CA ALA A 44 -7.56 6.02 -7.37
C ALA A 44 -7.16 6.96 -6.22
N GLU A 45 -7.57 6.62 -5.01
CA GLU A 45 -7.20 7.42 -3.85
C GLU A 45 -5.69 7.40 -3.62
N LEU A 46 -5.10 6.22 -3.75
CA LEU A 46 -3.66 6.09 -3.57
C LEU A 46 -2.89 6.89 -4.62
N ASP A 47 -3.37 6.85 -5.87
CA ASP A 47 -2.72 7.57 -6.97
C ASP A 47 -2.78 9.08 -6.75
N GLU A 48 -3.87 9.54 -6.19
CA GLU A 48 -4.10 10.97 -5.99
C GLU A 48 -3.40 11.50 -4.74
N GLU A 49 -3.50 10.75 -3.66
CA GLU A 49 -3.05 11.23 -2.35
C GLU A 49 -1.73 10.63 -1.90
N GLY A 50 -1.31 9.51 -2.51
CA GLY A 50 -0.16 8.77 -2.04
C GLY A 50 -0.45 7.96 -0.79
N SER A 51 -1.69 7.98 -0.34
CA SER A 51 -2.10 7.29 0.87
C SER A 51 -3.58 6.95 0.77
N VAL A 52 -4.04 6.09 1.66
CA VAL A 52 -5.45 5.75 1.74
C VAL A 52 -5.90 5.95 3.17
N ASP A 53 -6.89 6.81 3.37
CA ASP A 53 -7.43 7.12 4.68
C ASP A 53 -8.80 6.46 4.79
N ASP A 54 -8.83 5.33 5.47
CA ASP A 54 -10.05 4.58 5.65
C ASP A 54 -10.21 4.30 7.14
N TYR A 55 -10.64 3.09 7.52
CA TYR A 55 -10.72 2.77 8.94
C TYR A 55 -9.34 2.95 9.56
N TRP A 56 -8.29 2.50 8.85
CA TRP A 56 -6.91 2.79 9.21
C TRP A 56 -6.30 3.68 8.15
N TYR A 57 -5.28 4.41 8.54
CA TYR A 57 -4.55 5.26 7.60
C TYR A 57 -3.38 4.47 7.02
N TYR A 58 -3.36 4.34 5.70
CA TYR A 58 -2.31 3.60 5.00
C TYR A 58 -1.43 4.55 4.23
N ASP A 59 -0.14 4.33 4.31
CA ASP A 59 0.85 5.10 3.57
C ASP A 59 1.70 4.13 2.76
N VAL A 60 1.97 4.47 1.52
CA VAL A 60 2.74 3.61 0.64
C VAL A 60 3.96 4.37 0.15
N ILE A 61 5.12 3.81 0.43
CA ILE A 61 6.38 4.46 0.09
C ILE A 61 7.20 3.51 -0.76
N GLU A 62 7.76 4.04 -1.85
CA GLU A 62 8.67 3.27 -2.69
C GLU A 62 10.11 3.70 -2.39
N VAL A 63 10.95 2.73 -2.10
CA VAL A 63 12.35 2.97 -1.78
C VAL A 63 13.21 2.30 -2.82
N ASP A 64 14.14 3.05 -3.38
CA ASP A 64 15.09 2.50 -4.34
C ASP A 64 16.25 1.88 -3.57
N MET A 65 16.28 0.58 -3.50
CA MET A 65 17.34 -0.15 -2.83
C MET A 65 18.46 -0.36 -3.82
N GLU A 66 19.54 0.37 -3.66
CA GLU A 66 20.69 0.21 -4.50
C GLU A 66 21.32 -1.13 -4.23
N GLY A 67 21.53 -1.77 -5.21
CA GLY A 67 22.10 -3.07 -5.10
C GLY A 67 23.44 -3.06 -4.49
N ASP A 68 23.96 -2.96 -4.30
CA ASP A 68 24.92 -3.07 -3.92
C ASP A 68 25.63 -3.57 -4.03
N ASP A 69 25.99 -3.41 -4.25
CA ASP A 69 26.49 -3.76 -4.41
C ASP A 69 26.91 -4.35 -4.17
#